data_fb4d71637beb31fb5572c5b3aec5ef2d
#
_entry.id   fb4d71637beb31fb5572c5b3aec5ef2d
#
_cell.length_a   1.000
_cell.length_b   1.000
_cell.length_c   1.000
_cell.angle_alpha   90.00
_cell.angle_beta   90.00
_cell.angle_gamma   90.00
#
_symmetry.space_group_name_H-M   'P 1'
#
loop_
_entity.id
_entity.type
_entity.pdbx_description
1 polymer ?
#
loop_
_entity_poly.entity_id
_entity_poly.type
_entity_poly.pdbx_seq_one_letter_code
_entity_poly.pdbx_strand_id
1 'polypeptide(L)'
;YLTTVADDLTGIYDAIKENALLAKYAGGLGNDWTPVRALGSHIKGTNGKSQGVVPFLKVVNDTAVAVNQGGKRKGAVCSYLETWHLDVEEFLELRKNTGDDRRRTHDMNTANWVPDLFMKRVMEGGDWTLFSPSTCPDLHDKFGRDFEAAYAAYEDKAARGEIKLFRKLPARDLWRKMLSMLFETGHPWITFKDACNVRSPQQHVGVVHSSNLCTEITLNTSADEIAVCNLGSVNLVAHMTPQGQDLEKLQ
;
A
#
# COMPACT_ATOMS: atom_id res chain seq x y z
N TYR A 1 9.85 -5.40 -7.00
CA TYR A 1 8.65 -6.22 -7.19
C TYR A 1 7.45 -5.53 -6.55
N LEU A 2 6.27 -5.71 -7.16
CA LEU A 2 4.99 -5.23 -6.66
C LEU A 2 4.05 -6.43 -6.56
N THR A 3 3.36 -6.56 -5.42
CA THR A 3 2.42 -7.66 -5.17
C THR A 3 1.15 -7.17 -4.51
N THR A 4 0.04 -7.85 -4.74
CA THR A 4 -1.23 -7.65 -4.03
C THR A 4 -1.47 -8.84 -3.11
N VAL A 5 -1.79 -8.58 -1.85
CA VAL A 5 -1.99 -9.62 -0.83
C VAL A 5 -3.45 -10.06 -0.83
N ALA A 6 -3.71 -11.37 -1.00
CA ALA A 6 -5.05 -11.91 -0.97
C ALA A 6 -5.64 -11.93 0.46
N ASP A 7 -6.97 -11.80 0.57
CA ASP A 7 -7.69 -11.78 1.85
C ASP A 7 -8.00 -13.18 2.40
N ASP A 8 -6.99 -14.02 2.50
CA ASP A 8 -7.05 -15.31 3.17
C ASP A 8 -5.71 -15.66 3.81
N LEU A 9 -5.71 -16.55 4.79
CA LEU A 9 -4.51 -16.85 5.57
C LEU A 9 -3.40 -17.46 4.72
N THR A 10 -3.74 -18.32 3.76
CA THR A 10 -2.76 -18.93 2.85
C THR A 10 -2.12 -17.87 1.99
N GLY A 11 -2.91 -17.03 1.32
CA GLY A 11 -2.41 -15.94 0.48
C GLY A 11 -1.56 -14.93 1.25
N ILE A 12 -1.95 -14.57 2.48
CA ILE A 12 -1.15 -13.69 3.35
C ILE A 12 0.23 -14.31 3.62
N TYR A 13 0.30 -15.59 4.01
CA TYR A 13 1.58 -16.23 4.31
C TYR A 13 2.38 -16.58 3.05
N ASP A 14 1.74 -16.84 1.92
CA ASP A 14 2.43 -16.97 0.64
C ASP A 14 3.07 -15.64 0.23
N ALA A 15 2.41 -14.50 0.39
CA ALA A 15 3.00 -13.19 0.16
C ALA A 15 4.21 -12.92 1.08
N ILE A 16 4.14 -13.30 2.35
CA ILE A 16 5.26 -13.17 3.30
C ILE A 16 6.43 -14.09 2.89
N LYS A 17 6.15 -15.32 2.47
CA LYS A 17 7.16 -16.26 1.97
C LYS A 17 7.83 -15.74 0.70
N GLU A 18 7.05 -15.23 -0.24
CA GLU A 18 7.55 -14.60 -1.47
C GLU A 18 8.43 -13.40 -1.16
N ASN A 19 8.04 -12.55 -0.22
CA ASN A 19 8.87 -11.45 0.27
C ASN A 19 10.24 -11.95 0.75
N ALA A 20 10.28 -13.03 1.53
CA ALA A 20 11.53 -13.61 2.02
C ALA A 20 12.41 -14.14 0.88
N LEU A 21 11.79 -14.85 -0.08
CA LEU A 21 12.50 -15.40 -1.23
C LEU A 21 13.07 -14.30 -2.14
N LEU A 22 12.28 -13.25 -2.43
CA LEU A 22 12.72 -12.13 -3.26
C LEU A 22 13.76 -11.27 -2.55
N ALA A 23 13.62 -11.04 -1.24
CA ALA A 23 14.62 -10.33 -0.43
C ALA A 23 15.98 -11.02 -0.44
N LYS A 24 16.01 -12.36 -0.42
CA LYS A 24 17.24 -13.17 -0.55
C LYS A 24 18.04 -12.81 -1.81
N TYR A 25 17.36 -12.48 -2.91
CA TYR A 25 17.98 -12.13 -4.20
C TYR A 25 18.05 -10.63 -4.46
N ALA A 26 18.05 -9.81 -3.42
CA ALA A 26 18.18 -8.36 -3.52
C ALA A 26 16.93 -7.62 -4.06
N GLY A 27 15.77 -8.24 -4.07
CA GLY A 27 14.53 -7.61 -4.48
C GLY A 27 14.06 -6.56 -3.46
N GLY A 28 13.79 -5.34 -3.92
CA GLY A 28 12.98 -4.38 -3.18
C GLY A 28 11.50 -4.67 -3.41
N LEU A 29 10.66 -4.56 -2.37
CA LEU A 29 9.30 -5.06 -2.37
C LEU A 29 8.30 -3.95 -2.07
N GLY A 30 7.23 -3.89 -2.86
CA GLY A 30 6.02 -3.12 -2.57
C GLY A 30 4.82 -4.08 -2.45
N ASN A 31 4.16 -4.09 -1.32
CA ASN A 31 3.00 -4.96 -1.10
C ASN A 31 1.75 -4.12 -0.87
N ASP A 32 0.69 -4.40 -1.62
CA ASP A 32 -0.64 -3.86 -1.40
C ASP A 32 -1.41 -4.73 -0.40
N TRP A 33 -1.71 -4.15 0.75
CA TRP A 33 -2.44 -4.78 1.85
C TRP A 33 -3.91 -4.40 1.91
N THR A 34 -4.36 -3.56 0.99
CA THR A 34 -5.74 -3.06 0.98
C THR A 34 -6.81 -4.15 0.92
N PRO A 35 -6.63 -5.28 0.18
CA PRO A 35 -7.65 -6.32 0.13
C PRO A 35 -7.86 -7.07 1.44
N VAL A 36 -6.88 -7.08 2.34
CA VAL A 36 -6.95 -7.84 3.61
C VAL A 36 -7.96 -7.20 4.55
N ARG A 37 -8.91 -7.99 5.01
CA ARG A 37 -10.02 -7.54 5.87
C ARG A 37 -9.54 -6.87 7.15
N ALA A 38 -10.24 -5.81 7.54
CA ALA A 38 -9.92 -5.00 8.70
C ALA A 38 -10.24 -5.67 10.04
N LEU A 39 -9.72 -5.09 11.11
CA LEU A 39 -10.03 -5.43 12.50
C LEU A 39 -11.56 -5.50 12.74
N GLY A 40 -12.01 -6.57 13.36
CA GLY A 40 -13.42 -6.79 13.69
C GLY A 40 -14.25 -7.41 12.56
N SER A 41 -13.71 -7.58 11.36
CA SER A 41 -14.38 -8.24 10.24
C SER A 41 -14.63 -9.72 10.55
N HIS A 42 -15.77 -10.24 10.11
CA HIS A 42 -16.15 -11.65 10.34
C HIS A 42 -15.28 -12.61 9.53
N ILE A 43 -14.84 -13.70 10.18
CA ILE A 43 -14.10 -14.80 9.54
C ILE A 43 -15.03 -16.02 9.44
N LYS A 44 -15.50 -16.33 8.23
CA LYS A 44 -16.47 -17.42 7.99
C LYS A 44 -15.97 -18.78 8.46
N GLY A 45 -14.68 -19.09 8.27
CA GLY A 45 -14.12 -20.42 8.58
C GLY A 45 -14.06 -20.77 10.07
N THR A 46 -13.86 -19.77 10.93
CA THR A 46 -13.72 -19.96 12.38
C THR A 46 -14.84 -19.31 13.19
N ASN A 47 -15.77 -18.64 12.52
CA ASN A 47 -16.81 -17.80 13.15
C ASN A 47 -16.23 -16.73 14.11
N GLY A 48 -14.97 -16.36 13.91
CA GLY A 48 -14.24 -15.38 14.69
C GLY A 48 -14.23 -13.98 14.07
N LYS A 49 -13.44 -13.10 14.67
CA LYS A 49 -13.21 -11.74 14.16
C LYS A 49 -11.74 -11.55 13.77
N SER A 50 -11.50 -10.89 12.65
CA SER A 50 -10.17 -10.52 12.20
C SER A 50 -9.47 -9.59 13.19
N GLN A 51 -8.17 -9.75 13.34
CA GLN A 51 -7.29 -8.82 14.06
C GLN A 51 -6.75 -7.68 13.17
N GLY A 52 -7.22 -7.61 11.90
CA GLY A 52 -6.82 -6.61 10.94
C GLY A 52 -5.44 -6.84 10.33
N VAL A 53 -4.93 -5.83 9.63
CA VAL A 53 -3.66 -5.91 8.90
C VAL A 53 -2.42 -5.78 9.80
N VAL A 54 -2.50 -5.04 10.89
CA VAL A 54 -1.35 -4.65 11.71
C VAL A 54 -0.53 -5.83 12.25
N PRO A 55 -1.12 -6.92 12.77
CA PRO A 55 -0.35 -8.08 13.21
C PRO A 55 0.43 -8.75 12.09
N PHE A 56 -0.13 -8.83 10.89
CA PHE A 56 0.58 -9.38 9.73
C PHE A 56 1.70 -8.47 9.25
N LEU A 57 1.50 -7.15 9.29
CA LEU A 57 2.54 -6.19 8.97
C LEU A 57 3.73 -6.29 9.93
N LYS A 58 3.49 -6.64 11.19
CA LYS A 58 4.58 -6.94 12.14
C LYS A 58 5.39 -8.17 11.67
N VAL A 59 4.73 -9.22 11.20
CA VAL A 59 5.42 -10.40 10.65
C VAL A 59 6.22 -10.05 9.40
N VAL A 60 5.68 -9.20 8.51
CA VAL A 60 6.41 -8.69 7.32
C VAL A 60 7.67 -7.93 7.74
N ASN A 61 7.55 -7.02 8.71
CA ASN A 61 8.67 -6.27 9.25
C ASN A 61 9.78 -7.21 9.76
N ASP A 62 9.41 -8.17 10.59
CA ASP A 62 10.37 -9.09 11.21
C ASP A 62 10.98 -10.05 10.17
N THR A 63 10.22 -10.42 9.13
CA THR A 63 10.74 -11.16 7.97
C THR A 63 11.78 -10.35 7.21
N ALA A 64 11.54 -9.06 6.96
CA ALA A 64 12.49 -8.17 6.30
C ALA A 64 13.80 -8.01 7.09
N VAL A 65 13.71 -8.01 8.42
CA VAL A 65 14.88 -8.00 9.31
C VAL A 65 15.64 -9.33 9.28
N ALA A 66 14.90 -10.46 9.28
CA ALA A 66 15.48 -11.79 9.34
C ALA A 66 16.16 -12.22 8.03
N VAL A 67 15.60 -11.82 6.87
CA VAL A 67 16.11 -12.24 5.56
C VAL A 67 16.90 -11.11 4.92
N ASN A 68 18.21 -11.28 4.87
CA ASN A 68 19.11 -10.35 4.22
C ASN A 68 19.86 -10.99 3.06
N GLN A 69 20.46 -10.16 2.21
CA GLN A 69 21.22 -10.57 1.02
C GLN A 69 22.65 -11.00 1.40
N GLY A 70 22.80 -12.18 1.95
CA GLY A 70 24.12 -12.70 2.32
C GLY A 70 24.90 -11.78 3.28
N GLY A 71 24.21 -11.09 4.17
CA GLY A 71 24.80 -10.18 5.16
C GLY A 71 25.16 -8.78 4.64
N LYS A 72 25.00 -8.51 3.34
CA LYS A 72 25.41 -7.22 2.73
C LYS A 72 24.32 -6.15 2.70
N ARG A 73 23.05 -6.54 2.58
CA ARG A 73 21.88 -5.64 2.60
C ARG A 73 20.75 -6.25 3.40
N LYS A 74 20.05 -5.44 4.18
CA LYS A 74 18.82 -5.86 4.83
C LYS A 74 17.70 -6.02 3.79
N GLY A 75 16.72 -6.88 4.06
CA GLY A 75 15.47 -6.90 3.30
C GLY A 75 14.80 -5.54 3.37
N ALA A 76 14.17 -5.13 2.28
CA ALA A 76 13.53 -3.82 2.17
C ALA A 76 12.12 -3.99 1.58
N VAL A 77 11.11 -3.60 2.35
CA VAL A 77 9.68 -3.74 2.02
C VAL A 77 8.98 -2.41 2.27
N CYS A 78 8.09 -2.03 1.37
CA CYS A 78 7.10 -0.99 1.58
C CYS A 78 5.69 -1.60 1.54
N SER A 79 4.92 -1.41 2.59
CA SER A 79 3.51 -1.82 2.65
C SER A 79 2.59 -0.65 2.33
N TYR A 80 1.65 -0.87 1.42
CA TYR A 80 0.68 0.09 0.94
C TYR A 80 -0.69 -0.20 1.51
N LEU A 81 -1.42 0.86 1.89
CA LEU A 81 -2.80 0.79 2.33
C LEU A 81 -3.60 1.98 1.80
N GLU A 82 -4.80 1.73 1.26
CA GLU A 82 -5.70 2.80 0.85
C GLU A 82 -6.31 3.54 2.05
N THR A 83 -6.50 4.84 1.91
CA THR A 83 -6.97 5.72 3.00
C THR A 83 -8.41 5.44 3.45
N TRP A 84 -9.19 4.69 2.70
CA TRP A 84 -10.55 4.27 3.10
C TRP A 84 -10.59 2.98 3.92
N HIS A 85 -9.44 2.29 4.07
CA HIS A 85 -9.37 1.06 4.86
C HIS A 85 -9.58 1.35 6.35
N LEU A 86 -10.37 0.52 7.03
CA LEU A 86 -10.75 0.73 8.43
C LEU A 86 -9.56 0.76 9.39
N ASP A 87 -8.48 0.04 9.08
CA ASP A 87 -7.28 -0.01 9.90
C ASP A 87 -6.28 1.13 9.61
N VAL A 88 -6.64 2.10 8.74
CA VAL A 88 -5.69 3.15 8.31
C VAL A 88 -5.12 3.95 9.48
N GLU A 89 -5.90 4.24 10.52
CA GLU A 89 -5.39 5.03 11.65
C GLU A 89 -4.32 4.31 12.46
N GLU A 90 -4.42 2.98 12.63
CA GLU A 90 -3.36 2.18 13.25
C GLU A 90 -2.16 2.02 12.32
N PHE A 91 -2.41 1.86 11.02
CA PHE A 91 -1.37 1.82 10.00
C PHE A 91 -0.50 3.09 9.99
N LEU A 92 -1.10 4.27 10.19
CA LEU A 92 -0.37 5.53 10.31
C LEU A 92 0.64 5.53 11.47
N GLU A 93 0.36 4.80 12.54
CA GLU A 93 1.17 4.78 13.76
C GLU A 93 2.27 3.70 13.78
N LEU A 94 2.38 2.89 12.72
CA LEU A 94 3.30 1.74 12.70
C LEU A 94 4.77 2.09 12.98
N ARG A 95 5.20 3.30 12.60
CA ARG A 95 6.59 3.74 12.81
C ARG A 95 6.78 4.70 13.99
N LYS A 96 5.74 4.91 14.79
CA LYS A 96 5.79 5.78 15.96
C LYS A 96 6.71 5.22 17.04
N ASN A 97 7.53 6.06 17.65
CA ASN A 97 8.49 5.67 18.70
C ASN A 97 7.86 5.42 20.09
N THR A 98 6.56 5.49 20.19
CA THR A 98 5.79 5.30 21.44
C THR A 98 4.70 4.27 21.24
N GLY A 99 4.20 3.69 22.34
CA GLY A 99 3.13 2.71 22.35
C GLY A 99 3.65 1.28 22.45
N ASP A 100 2.81 0.30 22.08
CA ASP A 100 3.16 -1.12 22.15
C ASP A 100 4.04 -1.52 20.97
N ASP A 101 5.28 -1.94 21.22
CA ASP A 101 6.23 -2.38 20.20
C ASP A 101 5.75 -3.56 19.35
N ARG A 102 4.83 -4.39 19.88
CA ARG A 102 4.22 -5.47 19.12
C ARG A 102 3.34 -4.98 17.98
N ARG A 103 2.95 -3.71 18.02
CA ARG A 103 2.17 -3.01 16.99
C ARG A 103 2.98 -1.98 16.22
N ARG A 104 4.31 -2.08 16.26
CA ARG A 104 5.25 -1.19 15.56
C ARG A 104 6.10 -1.94 14.55
N THR A 105 6.43 -1.28 13.45
CA THR A 105 7.19 -1.83 12.32
C THR A 105 8.28 -0.84 11.90
N HIS A 106 9.33 -0.74 12.71
CA HIS A 106 10.36 0.29 12.53
C HIS A 106 11.30 0.06 11.34
N ASP A 107 11.41 -1.19 10.86
CA ASP A 107 12.32 -1.57 9.78
C ASP A 107 11.63 -1.66 8.40
N MET A 108 10.31 -1.54 8.37
CA MET A 108 9.50 -1.59 7.16
C MET A 108 9.04 -0.18 6.76
N ASN A 109 9.07 0.13 5.47
CA ASN A 109 8.45 1.35 4.95
C ASN A 109 6.93 1.18 4.82
N THR A 110 6.22 2.28 4.94
CA THR A 110 4.77 2.33 4.77
C THR A 110 4.38 3.46 3.84
N ALA A 111 3.30 3.28 3.08
CA ALA A 111 2.77 4.29 2.17
C ALA A 111 1.24 4.27 2.15
N ASN A 112 0.64 5.44 2.15
CA ASN A 112 -0.78 5.62 1.92
C ASN A 112 -1.07 5.67 0.41
N TRP A 113 -2.08 4.94 -0.03
CA TRP A 113 -2.61 4.98 -1.38
C TRP A 113 -3.90 5.80 -1.36
N VAL A 114 -3.84 7.02 -1.92
CA VAL A 114 -4.84 8.08 -1.67
C VAL A 114 -5.69 8.32 -2.92
N PRO A 115 -7.02 8.06 -2.87
CA PRO A 115 -7.92 8.42 -3.96
C PRO A 115 -8.18 9.93 -3.96
N ASP A 116 -8.40 10.52 -5.14
CA ASP A 116 -8.67 11.96 -5.31
C ASP A 116 -9.90 12.42 -4.52
N LEU A 117 -10.91 11.56 -4.39
CA LEU A 117 -12.10 11.85 -3.59
C LEU A 117 -11.76 12.20 -2.13
N PHE A 118 -10.76 11.54 -1.53
CA PHE A 118 -10.32 11.88 -0.18
C PHE A 118 -9.80 13.32 -0.12
N MET A 119 -8.93 13.71 -1.06
CA MET A 119 -8.40 15.07 -1.11
C MET A 119 -9.47 16.10 -1.38
N LYS A 120 -10.45 15.80 -2.23
CA LYS A 120 -11.63 16.65 -2.46
C LYS A 120 -12.38 16.91 -1.14
N ARG A 121 -12.67 15.85 -0.37
CA ARG A 121 -13.34 15.99 0.93
C ARG A 121 -12.49 16.71 1.98
N VAL A 122 -11.18 16.57 1.95
CA VAL A 122 -10.28 17.36 2.80
C VAL A 122 -10.43 18.86 2.48
N MET A 123 -10.43 19.23 1.20
CA MET A 123 -10.59 20.63 0.78
C MET A 123 -11.95 21.20 1.15
N GLU A 124 -13.00 20.45 0.91
CA GLU A 124 -14.40 20.84 1.19
C GLU A 124 -14.76 20.79 2.69
N GLY A 125 -13.96 20.14 3.52
CA GLY A 125 -14.24 19.94 4.94
C GLY A 125 -15.32 18.90 5.20
N GLY A 126 -15.44 17.93 4.29
CA GLY A 126 -16.40 16.83 4.39
C GLY A 126 -15.93 15.70 5.31
N ASP A 127 -16.83 14.72 5.49
CA ASP A 127 -16.54 13.51 6.22
C ASP A 127 -15.89 12.45 5.32
N TRP A 128 -15.15 11.54 5.93
CA TRP A 128 -14.56 10.36 5.31
C TRP A 128 -15.00 9.11 6.06
N THR A 129 -15.40 8.08 5.34
CA THR A 129 -15.88 6.83 5.92
C THR A 129 -14.86 5.73 5.68
N LEU A 130 -14.44 5.09 6.73
CA LEU A 130 -13.54 3.94 6.70
C LEU A 130 -14.33 2.65 6.64
N PHE A 131 -13.94 1.75 5.74
CA PHE A 131 -14.60 0.46 5.52
C PHE A 131 -13.62 -0.70 5.63
N SER A 132 -14.15 -1.88 5.90
CA SER A 132 -13.42 -3.12 5.65
C SER A 132 -13.60 -3.54 4.19
N PRO A 133 -12.52 -3.91 3.47
CA PRO A 133 -12.62 -4.36 2.08
C PRO A 133 -13.53 -5.58 1.92
N SER A 134 -13.70 -6.39 2.94
CA SER A 134 -14.65 -7.52 2.93
C SER A 134 -16.12 -7.11 2.74
N THR A 135 -16.47 -5.85 3.04
CA THR A 135 -17.82 -5.29 2.82
C THR A 135 -17.92 -4.39 1.61
N CYS A 136 -16.78 -4.00 1.03
CA CYS A 136 -16.67 -3.10 -0.12
C CYS A 136 -15.67 -3.67 -1.15
N PRO A 137 -15.87 -4.89 -1.67
CA PRO A 137 -14.85 -5.65 -2.39
C PRO A 137 -14.41 -5.03 -3.72
N ASP A 138 -15.24 -4.19 -4.33
CA ASP A 138 -14.98 -3.58 -5.62
C ASP A 138 -14.32 -2.19 -5.55
N LEU A 139 -14.22 -1.57 -4.36
CA LEU A 139 -13.56 -0.27 -4.20
C LEU A 139 -12.08 -0.30 -4.58
N HIS A 140 -11.41 -1.38 -4.26
CA HIS A 140 -9.99 -1.58 -4.53
C HIS A 140 -9.68 -1.49 -6.05
N ASP A 141 -10.56 -2.03 -6.89
CA ASP A 141 -10.40 -2.09 -8.35
C ASP A 141 -10.98 -0.86 -9.08
N LYS A 142 -11.31 0.20 -8.37
CA LYS A 142 -11.87 1.42 -8.95
C LYS A 142 -11.01 2.64 -8.67
N PHE A 143 -11.06 3.60 -9.59
CA PHE A 143 -10.45 4.93 -9.44
C PHE A 143 -11.32 5.98 -10.13
N GLY A 144 -11.05 7.28 -9.89
CA GLY A 144 -11.77 8.38 -10.50
C GLY A 144 -13.26 8.39 -10.17
N ARG A 145 -14.08 8.65 -11.17
CA ARG A 145 -15.55 8.76 -11.01
C ARG A 145 -16.21 7.44 -10.60
N ASP A 146 -15.68 6.32 -11.06
CA ASP A 146 -16.22 4.99 -10.70
C ASP A 146 -15.97 4.68 -9.22
N PHE A 147 -14.81 5.10 -8.70
CA PHE A 147 -14.54 5.04 -7.26
C PHE A 147 -15.47 5.96 -6.48
N GLU A 148 -15.63 7.22 -6.90
CA GLU A 148 -16.55 8.18 -6.24
C GLU A 148 -17.97 7.62 -6.14
N ALA A 149 -18.51 7.09 -7.25
CA ALA A 149 -19.85 6.54 -7.30
C ALA A 149 -20.02 5.31 -6.40
N ALA A 150 -19.08 4.37 -6.45
CA ALA A 150 -19.12 3.17 -5.62
C ALA A 150 -18.96 3.52 -4.12
N TYR A 151 -18.04 4.41 -3.79
CA TYR A 151 -17.80 4.85 -2.42
C TYR A 151 -19.04 5.51 -1.82
N ALA A 152 -19.70 6.43 -2.54
CA ALA A 152 -20.96 7.05 -2.12
C ALA A 152 -22.08 6.01 -1.91
N ALA A 153 -22.17 5.02 -2.80
CA ALA A 153 -23.14 3.94 -2.65
C ALA A 153 -22.88 3.08 -1.39
N TYR A 154 -21.63 2.88 -1.01
CA TYR A 154 -21.29 2.20 0.24
C TYR A 154 -21.58 3.06 1.48
N GLU A 155 -21.37 4.37 1.41
CA GLU A 155 -21.79 5.29 2.48
C GLU A 155 -23.31 5.27 2.68
N ASP A 156 -24.09 5.23 1.60
CA ASP A 156 -25.54 5.10 1.66
C ASP A 156 -25.97 3.76 2.29
N LYS A 157 -25.30 2.64 1.95
CA LYS A 157 -25.54 1.34 2.58
C LYS A 157 -25.23 1.37 4.08
N ALA A 158 -24.15 2.03 4.48
CA ALA A 158 -23.81 2.21 5.88
C ALA A 158 -24.86 3.05 6.61
N ALA A 159 -25.32 4.13 6.01
CA ALA A 159 -26.38 4.99 6.56
C ALA A 159 -27.72 4.25 6.73
N ARG A 160 -28.05 3.33 5.84
CA ARG A 160 -29.24 2.45 5.95
C ARG A 160 -29.05 1.26 6.91
N GLY A 161 -27.84 1.09 7.50
CA GLY A 161 -27.56 0.00 8.43
C GLY A 161 -27.25 -1.36 7.76
N GLU A 162 -27.07 -1.39 6.44
CA GLU A 162 -26.71 -2.60 5.69
C GLU A 162 -25.24 -2.99 5.93
N ILE A 163 -24.36 -1.99 6.11
CA ILE A 163 -22.98 -2.17 6.54
C ILE A 163 -22.89 -1.74 8.00
N LYS A 164 -22.48 -2.65 8.89
CA LYS A 164 -22.40 -2.41 10.34
C LYS A 164 -20.98 -2.05 10.79
N LEU A 165 -19.96 -2.55 10.09
CA LEU A 165 -18.56 -2.34 10.44
C LEU A 165 -18.00 -1.23 9.55
N PHE A 166 -18.06 0.00 10.04
CA PHE A 166 -17.48 1.18 9.42
C PHE A 166 -17.17 2.22 10.49
N ARG A 167 -16.39 3.21 10.13
CA ARG A 167 -16.14 4.38 10.98
C ARG A 167 -16.17 5.65 10.14
N LYS A 168 -16.84 6.67 10.59
CA LYS A 168 -16.93 7.97 9.95
C LYS A 168 -16.18 9.01 10.77
N LEU A 169 -15.36 9.84 10.12
CA LEU A 169 -14.58 10.90 10.74
C LEU A 169 -14.41 12.08 9.77
N PRO A 170 -14.10 13.29 10.26
CA PRO A 170 -13.78 14.41 9.38
C PRO A 170 -12.52 14.08 8.54
N ALA A 171 -12.61 14.29 7.22
CA ALA A 171 -11.47 14.02 6.31
C ALA A 171 -10.23 14.85 6.69
N ARG A 172 -10.42 16.09 7.15
CA ARG A 172 -9.32 16.94 7.61
C ARG A 172 -8.59 16.40 8.82
N ASP A 173 -9.28 15.70 9.72
CA ASP A 173 -8.65 15.13 10.91
C ASP A 173 -7.77 13.95 10.53
N LEU A 174 -8.22 13.07 9.63
CA LEU A 174 -7.40 12.01 9.09
C LEU A 174 -6.19 12.58 8.34
N TRP A 175 -6.39 13.60 7.50
CA TRP A 175 -5.30 14.26 6.79
C TRP A 175 -4.26 14.87 7.71
N ARG A 176 -4.70 15.55 8.78
CA ARG A 176 -3.78 16.07 9.81
C ARG A 176 -2.98 14.96 10.48
N LYS A 177 -3.63 13.84 10.80
CA LYS A 177 -2.95 12.68 11.38
C LYS A 177 -1.90 12.11 10.42
N MET A 178 -2.24 11.96 9.13
CA MET A 178 -1.30 11.53 8.09
C MET A 178 -0.08 12.45 8.04
N LEU A 179 -0.28 13.76 7.96
CA LEU A 179 0.82 14.74 7.92
C LEU A 179 1.64 14.74 9.21
N SER A 180 0.99 14.62 10.38
CA SER A 180 1.69 14.56 11.67
C SER A 180 2.61 13.36 11.74
N MET A 181 2.15 12.18 11.32
CA MET A 181 2.97 10.97 11.31
C MET A 181 4.09 11.04 10.27
N LEU A 182 3.82 11.59 9.10
CA LEU A 182 4.83 11.82 8.08
C LEU A 182 5.92 12.77 8.58
N PHE A 183 5.55 13.84 9.27
CA PHE A 183 6.49 14.79 9.87
C PHE A 183 7.31 14.17 10.99
N GLU A 184 6.67 13.40 11.88
CA GLU A 184 7.32 12.77 13.04
C GLU A 184 8.26 11.62 12.66
N THR A 185 7.84 10.78 11.70
CA THR A 185 8.51 9.50 11.43
C THR A 185 9.04 9.35 10.00
N GLY A 186 8.73 10.29 9.09
CA GLY A 186 8.99 10.17 7.66
C GLY A 186 8.07 9.19 6.94
N HIS A 187 7.06 8.62 7.63
CA HIS A 187 6.12 7.62 7.11
C HIS A 187 4.72 7.79 7.71
N PRO A 188 3.68 7.23 7.06
CA PRO A 188 3.67 6.65 5.71
C PRO A 188 3.91 7.69 4.61
N TRP A 189 4.53 7.30 3.51
CA TRP A 189 4.58 8.13 2.31
C TRP A 189 3.20 8.35 1.73
N ILE A 190 3.02 9.35 0.88
CA ILE A 190 1.74 9.70 0.28
C ILE A 190 1.85 9.53 -1.23
N THR A 191 1.01 8.66 -1.78
CA THR A 191 0.90 8.39 -3.22
C THR A 191 -0.55 8.50 -3.67
N PHE A 192 -0.79 9.00 -4.88
CA PHE A 192 -2.12 9.33 -5.38
C PHE A 192 -2.61 8.30 -6.39
N LYS A 193 -3.63 7.52 -5.99
CA LYS A 193 -4.20 6.41 -6.75
C LYS A 193 -4.67 6.82 -8.14
N ASP A 194 -5.47 7.87 -8.22
CA ASP A 194 -6.10 8.29 -9.48
C ASP A 194 -5.07 8.79 -10.48
N ALA A 195 -4.11 9.60 -10.04
CA ALA A 195 -3.04 10.11 -10.90
C ALA A 195 -2.19 8.97 -11.49
N CYS A 196 -1.87 7.94 -10.69
CA CYS A 196 -1.15 6.76 -11.15
C CYS A 196 -1.96 5.98 -12.19
N ASN A 197 -3.26 5.79 -11.97
CA ASN A 197 -4.11 5.03 -12.86
C ASN A 197 -4.44 5.77 -14.16
N VAL A 198 -4.77 7.06 -14.09
CA VAL A 198 -5.07 7.88 -15.28
C VAL A 198 -3.87 7.95 -16.23
N ARG A 199 -2.66 7.89 -15.71
CA ARG A 199 -1.42 7.94 -16.51
C ARG A 199 -0.85 6.56 -16.86
N SER A 200 -1.43 5.49 -16.36
CA SER A 200 -0.99 4.13 -16.69
C SER A 200 -1.23 3.83 -18.17
N PRO A 201 -0.21 3.39 -18.91
CA PRO A 201 -0.40 2.93 -20.30
C PRO A 201 -1.08 1.55 -20.38
N GLN A 202 -1.30 0.89 -19.26
CA GLN A 202 -1.84 -0.48 -19.14
C GLN A 202 -3.25 -0.54 -18.55
N GLN A 203 -4.05 0.52 -18.64
CA GLN A 203 -5.43 0.56 -18.15
C GLN A 203 -6.31 -0.58 -18.70
N HIS A 204 -6.00 -1.07 -19.90
CA HIS A 204 -6.71 -2.20 -20.54
C HIS A 204 -6.39 -3.56 -19.91
N VAL A 205 -5.36 -3.65 -19.08
CA VAL A 205 -4.95 -4.88 -18.37
C VAL A 205 -5.51 -4.92 -16.96
N GLY A 206 -5.41 -3.81 -16.22
CA GLY A 206 -5.85 -3.77 -14.83
C GLY A 206 -5.62 -2.42 -14.15
N VAL A 207 -5.90 -2.39 -12.87
CA VAL A 207 -5.76 -1.22 -12.00
C VAL A 207 -4.42 -1.27 -11.28
N VAL A 208 -3.77 -0.12 -11.15
CA VAL A 208 -2.58 0.06 -10.32
C VAL A 208 -3.03 0.24 -8.86
N HIS A 209 -2.69 -0.72 -8.00
CA HIS A 209 -3.13 -0.76 -6.60
C HIS A 209 -2.09 -0.28 -5.61
N SER A 210 -0.83 -0.24 -6.02
CA SER A 210 0.30 0.18 -5.18
C SER A 210 1.50 0.58 -6.05
N SER A 211 2.62 0.81 -5.42
CA SER A 211 3.90 1.00 -6.08
C SER A 211 4.96 0.03 -5.53
N ASN A 212 6.19 0.15 -6.02
CA ASN A 212 7.34 -0.63 -5.55
C ASN A 212 7.87 -0.10 -4.19
N LEU A 213 9.07 -0.54 -3.81
CA LEU A 213 9.73 -0.11 -2.58
C LEU A 213 9.91 1.41 -2.48
N CYS A 214 10.19 2.09 -3.59
CA CYS A 214 10.59 3.50 -3.63
C CYS A 214 9.48 4.44 -4.15
N THR A 215 8.29 3.92 -4.46
CA THR A 215 7.09 4.67 -4.90
C THR A 215 7.13 5.25 -6.33
N GLU A 216 8.09 4.87 -7.17
CA GLU A 216 8.22 5.40 -8.53
C GLU A 216 7.62 4.50 -9.62
N ILE A 217 7.30 3.24 -9.32
CA ILE A 217 6.79 2.28 -10.31
C ILE A 217 5.28 2.10 -10.14
N THR A 218 4.54 2.28 -11.22
CA THR A 218 3.09 2.16 -11.27
C THR A 218 2.67 1.13 -12.30
N LEU A 219 2.64 -0.13 -11.88
CA LEU A 219 2.21 -1.28 -12.66
C LEU A 219 1.02 -1.94 -11.98
N ASN A 220 0.12 -2.53 -12.77
CA ASN A 220 -0.98 -3.31 -12.21
C ASN A 220 -0.48 -4.60 -11.56
N THR A 221 -1.16 -4.99 -10.51
CA THR A 221 -0.97 -6.26 -9.80
C THR A 221 -2.31 -6.88 -9.47
N SER A 222 -2.34 -8.19 -9.26
CA SER A 222 -3.50 -8.92 -8.77
C SER A 222 -3.05 -10.02 -7.82
N ALA A 223 -3.99 -10.81 -7.33
CA ALA A 223 -3.64 -11.98 -6.50
C ALA A 223 -2.73 -12.98 -7.23
N ASP A 224 -2.81 -13.02 -8.57
CA ASP A 224 -2.10 -13.97 -9.42
C ASP A 224 -0.99 -13.32 -10.27
N GLU A 225 -0.80 -12.00 -10.17
CA GLU A 225 0.15 -11.25 -10.99
C GLU A 225 1.10 -10.41 -10.15
N ILE A 226 2.39 -10.69 -10.28
CA ILE A 226 3.48 -9.92 -9.67
C ILE A 226 4.09 -9.02 -10.74
N ALA A 227 4.15 -7.71 -10.47
CA ALA A 227 4.84 -6.79 -11.35
C ALA A 227 6.33 -6.70 -10.99
N VAL A 228 7.17 -6.60 -12.02
CA VAL A 228 8.62 -6.54 -11.89
C VAL A 228 9.17 -5.35 -12.65
N CYS A 229 10.02 -4.56 -12.00
CA CYS A 229 10.81 -3.52 -12.63
C CYS A 229 12.26 -3.95 -12.73
N ASN A 230 12.84 -3.90 -13.93
CA ASN A 230 14.26 -4.11 -14.16
C ASN A 230 14.98 -2.76 -14.12
N LEU A 231 15.96 -2.64 -13.23
CA LEU A 231 16.75 -1.42 -13.07
C LEU A 231 18.07 -1.53 -13.81
N GLY A 232 18.45 -0.46 -14.51
CA GLY A 232 19.75 -0.31 -15.13
C GLY A 232 20.26 1.12 -14.98
N SER A 233 21.55 1.26 -14.77
CA SER A 233 22.21 2.57 -14.69
C SER A 233 23.39 2.62 -15.63
N VAL A 234 23.46 3.69 -16.44
CA VAL A 234 24.60 3.94 -17.32
C VAL A 234 25.52 4.96 -16.66
N ASN A 235 26.81 4.61 -16.52
CA ASN A 235 27.80 5.55 -16.05
C ASN A 235 28.16 6.54 -17.19
N LEU A 236 27.44 7.66 -17.27
CA LEU A 236 27.65 8.64 -18.31
C LEU A 236 29.08 9.21 -18.34
N VAL A 237 29.74 9.33 -17.19
CA VAL A 237 31.13 9.81 -17.10
C VAL A 237 32.08 8.91 -17.89
N ALA A 238 31.87 7.57 -17.84
CA ALA A 238 32.65 6.61 -18.61
C ALA A 238 32.44 6.72 -20.14
N HIS A 239 31.39 7.43 -20.57
CA HIS A 239 31.02 7.63 -21.97
C HIS A 239 31.23 9.09 -22.44
N MET A 240 31.99 9.88 -21.66
CA MET A 240 32.35 11.24 -22.03
C MET A 240 33.74 11.29 -22.62
N THR A 241 33.90 12.11 -23.66
CA THR A 241 35.19 12.48 -24.26
C THR A 241 35.37 14.02 -24.20
N PRO A 242 36.55 14.56 -24.44
CA PRO A 242 36.74 16.03 -24.57
C PRO A 242 35.85 16.67 -25.60
N GLN A 243 35.37 15.92 -26.60
CA GLN A 243 34.50 16.36 -27.68
C GLN A 243 33.01 16.20 -27.37
N GLY A 244 32.65 15.62 -26.21
CA GLY A 244 31.28 15.36 -25.80
C GLY A 244 30.98 13.90 -25.50
N GLN A 245 29.71 13.53 -25.59
CA GLN A 245 29.27 12.16 -25.31
C GLN A 245 29.65 11.21 -26.46
N ASP A 246 30.26 10.09 -26.12
CA ASP A 246 30.56 8.96 -27.02
C ASP A 246 29.33 8.08 -27.18
N LEU A 247 28.54 8.35 -28.24
CA LEU A 247 27.30 7.64 -28.53
C LEU A 247 27.52 6.21 -29.02
N GLU A 248 28.64 5.92 -29.69
CA GLU A 248 28.97 4.56 -30.17
C GLU A 248 29.27 3.62 -28.99
N LYS A 249 29.95 4.14 -27.98
CA LYS A 249 30.23 3.38 -26.75
C LYS A 249 29.00 3.19 -25.86
N LEU A 250 27.97 4.03 -26.05
CA LEU A 250 26.73 3.98 -25.28
C LEU A 250 25.74 2.95 -25.84
N GLN A 251 25.82 2.62 -27.12
CA GLN A 251 25.01 1.60 -27.79
C GLN A 251 25.49 0.19 -27.46
#